data_cccf385712eed5166df35d78c5f8d64f
#
_entry.id   cccf385712eed5166df35d78c5f8d64f
#
_cell.length_a   1.000
_cell.length_b   1.000
_cell.length_c   1.000
_cell.angle_alpha   90.00
_cell.angle_beta   90.00
_cell.angle_gamma   90.00
#
_symmetry.space_group_name_H-M   'P 1'
#
loop_
_entity.id
_entity.type
_entity.pdbx_description
1 polymer ?
#
loop_
_entity_poly.entity_id
_entity_poly.type
_entity_poly.pdbx_seq_one_letter_code
_entity_poly.pdbx_strand_id
1 'polypeptide(L)'
;MGSVYIRPTDVARGDETTAGRFAISRWGGPTTFSLTSQTVGTSPSRIVTNNPRRVYYVLSNLASSDVYLAFTSAVSTTSGLKLVAGTGIAEVNASDHGEEVVSEVWAVSSAASQTVMVLEVYRV
;
A
#
# COMPACT_ATOMS: atom_id res chain seq x y z
N MET A 1 3.48 0.70 31.53
CA MET A 1 3.61 -0.51 31.54
C MET A 1 3.39 -0.98 31.72
N GLY A 2 3.50 -0.42 31.46
CA GLY A 2 3.85 -1.52 31.50
C GLY A 2 3.44 -1.72 31.42
N SER A 3 3.91 -1.03 31.04
CA SER A 3 4.12 -1.99 30.83
C SER A 3 3.84 -2.25 30.57
N VAL A 4 4.11 -1.86 30.10
CA VAL A 4 4.25 -2.99 29.82
C VAL A 4 4.40 -3.10 29.53
N TYR A 5 5.14 -2.79 29.39
CA TYR A 5 5.65 -3.80 29.14
C TYR A 5 5.63 -4.25 29.15
N ILE A 6 5.84 -3.95 29.09
CA ILE A 6 6.02 -5.15 29.15
C ILE A 6 6.85 -5.47 29.70
N ARG A 7 7.06 -5.45 30.08
CA ARG A 7 7.91 -6.16 30.55
C ARG A 7 8.50 -7.04 29.78
N PRO A 8 9.53 -6.93 29.51
CA PRO A 8 10.06 -7.96 28.72
C PRO A 8 9.55 -9.29 29.11
N THR A 9 9.26 -9.47 30.30
CA THR A 9 8.65 -10.72 30.63
C THR A 9 7.30 -10.86 30.05
N ASP A 10 6.58 -9.80 29.97
CA ASP A 10 5.29 -9.89 29.34
C ASP A 10 5.39 -10.10 27.87
N VAL A 11 6.33 -9.45 27.29
CA VAL A 11 6.56 -9.65 25.89
C VAL A 11 7.13 -11.01 25.63
N ALA A 12 7.95 -11.46 26.51
CA ALA A 12 8.64 -12.70 26.31
C ALA A 12 7.75 -13.91 26.45
N ARG A 13 6.60 -13.76 26.96
CA ARG A 13 5.71 -14.92 27.04
C ARG A 13 5.30 -15.43 25.69
N GLY A 14 5.46 -14.66 24.64
CA GLY A 14 5.09 -15.09 23.33
C GLY A 14 3.61 -15.25 23.14
N ASP A 15 2.88 -14.55 23.90
CA ASP A 15 1.45 -14.52 23.85
C ASP A 15 1.01 -13.95 22.51
N GLU A 16 0.09 -14.61 21.84
CA GLU A 16 -0.40 -14.16 20.54
C GLU A 16 -1.07 -12.82 20.62
N THR A 17 -1.79 -12.56 21.69
CA THR A 17 -2.44 -11.28 21.86
C THR A 17 -1.40 -10.17 21.98
N THR A 18 -0.33 -10.43 22.66
CA THR A 18 0.76 -9.49 22.80
C THR A 18 1.42 -9.22 21.47
N ALA A 19 1.65 -10.25 20.68
CA ALA A 19 2.23 -10.09 19.36
C ALA A 19 1.34 -9.29 18.46
N GLY A 20 0.05 -9.54 18.50
CA GLY A 20 -0.90 -8.79 17.70
C GLY A 20 -0.95 -7.32 18.08
N ARG A 21 -0.93 -7.05 19.38
CA ARG A 21 -0.94 -5.67 19.84
C ARG A 21 0.33 -4.94 19.47
N PHE A 22 1.45 -5.62 19.51
CA PHE A 22 2.71 -5.03 19.14
C PHE A 22 2.69 -4.61 17.67
N ALA A 23 2.17 -5.46 16.80
CA ALA A 23 2.06 -5.13 15.38
C ALA A 23 1.13 -3.94 15.14
N ILE A 24 0.02 -3.87 15.84
CA ILE A 24 -0.90 -2.75 15.73
C ILE A 24 -0.23 -1.46 16.18
N SER A 25 0.52 -1.50 17.27
CA SER A 25 1.20 -0.32 17.80
C SER A 25 2.22 0.23 16.83
N ARG A 26 2.80 -0.63 16.01
CA ARG A 26 3.76 -0.21 15.00
C ARG A 26 3.17 0.83 14.05
N TRP A 27 1.88 0.75 13.78
CA TRP A 27 1.22 1.67 12.84
C TRP A 27 0.31 2.67 13.54
N GLY A 28 0.44 2.82 14.85
CA GLY A 28 -0.27 3.87 15.58
C GLY A 28 -1.67 3.52 15.99
N GLY A 29 -2.01 2.23 16.11
CA GLY A 29 -3.30 1.81 16.64
C GLY A 29 -4.01 0.80 15.73
N PRO A 30 -5.29 0.56 16.00
CA PRO A 30 -6.07 -0.42 15.23
C PRO A 30 -6.19 -0.01 13.78
N THR A 31 -6.17 -1.00 12.90
CA THR A 31 -6.25 -0.78 11.47
C THR A 31 -7.38 -1.59 10.86
N THR A 32 -7.78 -1.20 9.66
CA THR A 32 -8.68 -1.96 8.82
C THR A 32 -8.10 -1.95 7.40
N PHE A 33 -8.68 -2.75 6.51
CA PHE A 33 -8.15 -2.83 5.16
C PHE A 33 -9.27 -2.76 4.13
N SER A 34 -8.88 -2.42 2.91
CA SER A 34 -9.75 -2.49 1.76
C SER A 34 -8.97 -3.09 0.59
N LEU A 35 -9.62 -3.95 -0.18
CA LEU A 35 -9.02 -4.57 -1.35
C LEU A 35 -9.93 -4.27 -2.54
N THR A 36 -9.40 -3.58 -3.54
CA THR A 36 -10.18 -3.18 -4.71
C THR A 36 -9.42 -3.48 -5.98
N SER A 37 -10.13 -3.56 -7.10
CA SER A 37 -9.49 -3.63 -8.40
C SER A 37 -9.69 -2.31 -9.12
N GLN A 38 -8.63 -1.83 -9.75
CA GLN A 38 -8.65 -0.57 -10.48
C GLN A 38 -8.33 -0.84 -11.94
N THR A 39 -9.00 -0.13 -12.84
CA THR A 39 -8.76 -0.26 -14.27
C THR A 39 -7.84 0.87 -14.71
N VAL A 40 -6.76 0.48 -15.41
CA VAL A 40 -5.77 1.42 -15.93
C VAL A 40 -5.83 1.38 -17.44
N GLY A 41 -5.87 2.55 -18.06
CA GLY A 41 -5.93 2.67 -19.50
C GLY A 41 -4.70 3.38 -20.05
N THR A 42 -4.85 3.89 -21.27
CA THR A 42 -3.75 4.57 -21.98
C THR A 42 -3.64 6.04 -21.60
N SER A 43 -4.55 6.55 -20.79
CA SER A 43 -4.45 7.89 -20.21
C SER A 43 -4.22 7.78 -18.71
N PRO A 44 -3.46 8.69 -18.11
CA PRO A 44 -3.25 8.64 -16.66
C PRO A 44 -4.56 8.68 -15.89
N SER A 45 -4.69 7.83 -14.90
CA SER A 45 -5.84 7.84 -14.01
C SER A 45 -5.36 7.61 -12.57
N ARG A 46 -6.08 8.20 -11.62
CA ARG A 46 -5.74 8.05 -10.22
C ARG A 46 -6.34 6.75 -9.70
N ILE A 47 -5.49 5.85 -9.29
CA ILE A 47 -5.93 4.54 -8.80
C ILE A 47 -5.90 4.42 -7.28
N VAL A 48 -5.17 5.30 -6.59
CA VAL A 48 -5.15 5.37 -5.13
C VAL A 48 -5.38 6.83 -4.75
N THR A 49 -6.38 7.07 -3.92
CA THR A 49 -6.69 8.43 -3.50
C THR A 49 -5.86 8.82 -2.29
N ASN A 50 -5.72 10.12 -2.07
CA ASN A 50 -5.03 10.62 -0.89
C ASN A 50 -5.78 10.20 0.37
N ASN A 51 -5.08 9.61 1.34
CA ASN A 51 -5.70 9.17 2.58
C ASN A 51 -4.73 9.33 3.75
N PRO A 52 -4.93 10.35 4.61
CA PRO A 52 -4.01 10.60 5.71
C PRO A 52 -4.00 9.52 6.79
N ARG A 53 -4.96 8.61 6.78
CA ARG A 53 -5.00 7.50 7.72
C ARG A 53 -4.32 6.25 7.22
N ARG A 54 -3.93 6.23 5.96
CA ARG A 54 -3.33 5.03 5.38
C ARG A 54 -1.92 4.82 5.92
N VAL A 55 -1.62 3.58 6.25
CA VAL A 55 -0.31 3.21 6.79
C VAL A 55 0.42 2.21 5.90
N TYR A 56 -0.27 1.64 4.90
CA TYR A 56 0.30 0.62 4.06
C TYR A 56 -0.55 0.43 2.81
N TYR A 57 0.09 0.20 1.67
CA TYR A 57 -0.64 -0.28 0.51
C TYR A 57 0.26 -1.12 -0.37
N VAL A 58 -0.38 -2.01 -1.13
CA VAL A 58 0.27 -2.85 -2.12
C VAL A 58 -0.51 -2.73 -3.41
N LEU A 59 0.21 -2.55 -4.49
CA LEU A 59 -0.34 -2.55 -5.84
C LEU A 59 0.19 -3.77 -6.56
N SER A 60 -0.69 -4.54 -7.18
CA SER A 60 -0.31 -5.76 -7.89
C SER A 60 -0.85 -5.69 -9.31
N ASN A 61 0.04 -5.81 -10.28
CA ASN A 61 -0.35 -5.79 -11.67
C ASN A 61 -0.74 -7.20 -12.12
N LEU A 62 -2.03 -7.44 -12.27
CA LEU A 62 -2.56 -8.71 -12.74
C LEU A 62 -2.82 -8.71 -14.25
N ALA A 63 -2.47 -7.63 -14.93
CA ALA A 63 -2.81 -7.45 -16.33
C ALA A 63 -1.79 -8.10 -17.26
N SER A 64 -2.14 -8.13 -18.54
CA SER A 64 -1.28 -8.69 -19.57
C SER A 64 -0.26 -7.68 -20.11
N SER A 65 -0.34 -6.41 -19.67
CA SER A 65 0.58 -5.37 -20.09
C SER A 65 1.18 -4.67 -18.88
N ASP A 66 2.33 -4.05 -19.08
CA ASP A 66 2.99 -3.29 -18.01
C ASP A 66 2.17 -2.07 -17.65
N VAL A 67 2.22 -1.70 -16.36
CA VAL A 67 1.55 -0.53 -15.83
C VAL A 67 2.63 0.37 -15.22
N TYR A 68 2.50 1.67 -15.40
CA TYR A 68 3.47 2.65 -14.93
C TYR A 68 2.82 3.53 -13.89
N LEU A 69 3.51 3.76 -12.78
CA LEU A 69 2.98 4.45 -11.60
C LEU A 69 3.77 5.73 -11.31
N ALA A 70 3.10 6.73 -10.80
CA ALA A 70 3.73 7.91 -10.23
C ALA A 70 2.80 8.55 -9.22
N PHE A 71 3.31 9.51 -8.46
CA PHE A 71 2.51 10.23 -7.48
C PHE A 71 1.83 11.45 -8.08
N THR A 72 1.92 11.64 -9.38
CA THR A 72 1.29 12.77 -10.09
C THR A 72 0.68 12.29 -11.38
N SER A 73 -0.19 13.14 -11.94
CA SER A 73 -0.84 12.85 -13.22
C SER A 73 0.11 12.96 -14.40
N ALA A 74 1.36 13.34 -14.17
CA ALA A 74 2.36 13.44 -15.24
C ALA A 74 2.96 12.08 -15.62
N VAL A 75 2.48 10.99 -15.03
CA VAL A 75 2.98 9.65 -15.34
C VAL A 75 2.80 9.31 -16.81
N SER A 76 3.77 8.61 -17.38
CA SER A 76 3.70 8.13 -18.76
C SER A 76 4.42 6.80 -18.86
N THR A 77 4.33 6.15 -20.03
CA THR A 77 5.02 4.89 -20.24
C THR A 77 6.55 5.04 -20.31
N THR A 78 7.03 6.26 -20.34
CA THR A 78 8.48 6.54 -20.32
C THR A 78 8.87 7.28 -19.04
N SER A 79 7.94 7.61 -18.17
CA SER A 79 8.21 8.40 -16.97
C SER A 79 7.32 7.89 -15.83
N GLY A 80 7.74 6.80 -15.20
CA GLY A 80 7.00 6.21 -14.11
C GLY A 80 7.69 4.94 -13.63
N LEU A 81 7.23 4.44 -12.49
CA LEU A 81 7.71 3.19 -11.95
C LEU A 81 6.96 2.04 -12.63
N LYS A 82 7.69 1.15 -13.28
CA LYS A 82 7.06 0.08 -14.05
C LYS A 82 6.66 -1.09 -13.16
N LEU A 83 5.42 -1.50 -13.27
CA LEU A 83 4.94 -2.76 -12.72
C LEU A 83 4.80 -3.75 -13.87
N VAL A 84 5.62 -4.77 -13.87
CA VAL A 84 5.67 -5.75 -14.95
C VAL A 84 4.37 -6.53 -15.04
N ALA A 85 3.95 -6.83 -16.25
CA ALA A 85 2.72 -7.56 -16.53
C ALA A 85 2.65 -8.87 -15.75
N GLY A 86 1.55 -9.07 -15.06
CA GLY A 86 1.24 -10.33 -14.37
C GLY A 86 1.96 -10.56 -13.06
N THR A 87 3.10 -9.92 -12.82
CA THR A 87 3.92 -10.21 -11.63
C THR A 87 4.39 -8.97 -10.87
N GLY A 88 4.21 -7.77 -11.42
CA GLY A 88 4.72 -6.57 -10.77
C GLY A 88 3.97 -6.23 -9.49
N ILE A 89 4.73 -5.92 -8.44
CA ILE A 89 4.18 -5.54 -7.13
C ILE A 89 4.91 -4.31 -6.63
N ALA A 90 4.16 -3.35 -6.12
CA ALA A 90 4.71 -2.18 -5.45
C ALA A 90 4.13 -2.11 -4.04
N GLU A 91 4.98 -1.93 -3.06
CA GLU A 91 4.59 -1.90 -1.66
C GLU A 91 5.11 -0.63 -1.03
N VAL A 92 4.25 0.08 -0.30
CA VAL A 92 4.63 1.31 0.40
C VAL A 92 4.05 1.24 1.80
N ASN A 93 4.89 1.51 2.81
CA ASN A 93 4.44 1.48 4.20
C ASN A 93 4.94 2.70 4.96
N ALA A 94 4.25 3.03 6.06
CA ALA A 94 4.54 4.23 6.83
C ALA A 94 5.90 4.17 7.52
N SER A 95 6.36 2.98 7.88
CA SER A 95 7.63 2.83 8.59
C SER A 95 8.84 3.13 7.70
N ASP A 96 8.77 2.70 6.44
CA ASP A 96 9.91 2.79 5.54
C ASP A 96 9.83 3.98 4.58
N HIS A 97 8.63 4.44 4.26
CA HIS A 97 8.43 5.39 3.18
C HIS A 97 7.83 6.72 3.62
N GLY A 98 7.48 6.84 4.91
CA GLY A 98 7.00 8.11 5.43
C GLY A 98 5.73 8.59 4.79
N GLU A 99 5.73 9.84 4.34
CA GLU A 99 4.52 10.50 3.88
C GLU A 99 4.02 9.99 2.53
N GLU A 100 4.84 9.30 1.77
CA GLU A 100 4.39 8.77 0.48
C GLU A 100 3.23 7.80 0.64
N VAL A 101 3.12 7.17 1.79
CA VAL A 101 2.06 6.19 2.02
C VAL A 101 0.67 6.83 1.99
N VAL A 102 0.55 8.11 2.28
CA VAL A 102 -0.76 8.80 2.28
C VAL A 102 -1.08 9.46 0.94
N SER A 103 -0.12 9.51 0.04
CA SER A 103 -0.25 10.22 -1.23
C SER A 103 -1.12 9.46 -2.21
N GLU A 104 -1.67 10.19 -3.17
CA GLU A 104 -2.37 9.57 -4.28
C GLU A 104 -1.39 8.91 -5.24
N VAL A 105 -1.87 7.92 -5.98
CA VAL A 105 -1.07 7.24 -7.00
C VAL A 105 -1.80 7.27 -8.32
N TRP A 106 -1.09 7.67 -9.36
CA TRP A 106 -1.60 7.69 -10.72
C TRP A 106 -0.94 6.59 -11.53
N ALA A 107 -1.67 6.06 -12.50
CA ALA A 107 -1.18 4.96 -13.30
C ALA A 107 -1.59 5.12 -14.75
N VAL A 108 -0.77 4.55 -15.63
CA VAL A 108 -1.03 4.54 -17.07
C VAL A 108 -0.45 3.25 -17.64
N SER A 109 -1.00 2.79 -18.75
CA SER A 109 -0.49 1.61 -19.45
C SER A 109 -0.43 1.89 -20.93
N SER A 110 0.30 1.06 -21.65
CA SER A 110 0.32 1.11 -23.11
C SER A 110 -0.91 0.45 -23.74
N ALA A 111 -1.72 -0.25 -22.91
CA ALA A 111 -2.91 -0.94 -23.38
C ALA A 111 -4.10 -0.56 -22.50
N ALA A 112 -5.30 -0.60 -23.08
CA ALA A 112 -6.53 -0.26 -22.36
C ALA A 112 -6.96 -1.38 -21.43
N SER A 113 -7.76 -1.02 -20.43
CA SER A 113 -8.47 -1.97 -19.56
C SER A 113 -7.56 -2.94 -18.82
N GLN A 114 -6.45 -2.44 -18.29
CA GLN A 114 -5.53 -3.25 -17.49
C GLN A 114 -5.97 -3.21 -16.03
N THR A 115 -5.95 -4.37 -15.37
CA THR A 115 -6.40 -4.50 -13.98
C THR A 115 -5.23 -4.45 -13.02
N VAL A 116 -5.33 -3.56 -12.02
CA VAL A 116 -4.38 -3.47 -10.92
C VAL A 116 -5.16 -3.68 -9.63
N MET A 117 -4.70 -4.60 -8.79
CA MET A 117 -5.29 -4.82 -7.48
C MET A 117 -4.64 -3.87 -6.49
N VAL A 118 -5.46 -3.29 -5.62
CA VAL A 118 -5.01 -2.32 -4.61
C VAL A 118 -5.44 -2.82 -3.25
N LEU A 119 -4.48 -3.12 -2.39
CA LEU A 119 -4.73 -3.42 -0.99
C LEU A 119 -4.29 -2.20 -0.18
N GLU A 120 -5.18 -1.65 0.62
CA GLU A 120 -4.86 -0.53 1.50
C GLU A 120 -5.13 -0.91 2.94
N VAL A 121 -4.25 -0.50 3.83
CA VAL A 121 -4.43 -0.65 5.28
C VAL A 121 -4.38 0.74 5.89
N TYR A 122 -5.37 1.08 6.68
CA TYR A 122 -5.43 2.41 7.27
C TYR A 122 -5.95 2.35 8.71
N ARG A 123 -5.63 3.40 9.46
CA ARG A 123 -6.07 3.50 10.84
C ARG A 123 -7.57 3.74 10.91
N VAL A 124 -8.17 3.10 11.86
CA VAL A 124 -9.63 3.19 12.07
C VAL A 124 -9.98 4.48 12.81
#